data_0ed0fb836dcc4be70b955e9e13966661
#
_entry.id   0ed0fb836dcc4be70b955e9e13966661
#
_cell.length_a   1.000
_cell.length_b   1.000
_cell.length_c   1.000
_cell.angle_alpha   90.00
_cell.angle_beta   90.00
_cell.angle_gamma   90.00
#
_symmetry.space_group_name_H-M   'P 1'
#
loop_
_entity.id
_entity.type
_entity.pdbx_description
1 polymer ?
#
loop_
_entity_poly.entity_id
_entity_poly.type
_entity_poly.pdbx_seq_one_letter_code
_entity_poly.pdbx_strand_id
1 'polypeptide(L)'
;IQGMMWSTHGPFLIAFIIKFPAKECVKAYSFARFMRGSDPMEAFRICPVGDQAVLCEFDNEIDVQTNDRVQYLAAQIKAAHPKGVTEVLPTYRSLLIFYDQAITTYRKLMPVIKKFSAMKASETQEKKRIRIVPCCYGGEEGPDLTGMSKELGRSETEIIQIHQSVDYKIYMLGFLPGFVYLGGLDERIHMPRLSVPRTKIPARSVGIGGSQ
;
A
#
# COMPACT_ATOMS: atom_id res chain seq x y z
N ILE A 1 13.83 20.77 6.54
CA ILE A 1 13.18 19.51 6.89
C ILE A 1 12.74 19.64 8.33
N GLN A 2 11.57 20.20 8.56
CA GLN A 2 11.00 20.29 9.91
C GLN A 2 10.10 19.08 10.11
N GLY A 3 10.45 18.25 11.11
CA GLY A 3 9.67 17.12 11.53
C GLY A 3 8.28 17.56 12.00
N MET A 4 7.23 17.05 11.37
CA MET A 4 5.86 17.21 11.87
C MET A 4 5.71 16.36 13.13
N MET A 5 5.86 17.00 14.27
CA MET A 5 5.46 16.44 15.57
C MET A 5 3.95 16.18 15.55
N TRP A 6 3.57 14.96 15.88
CA TRP A 6 2.19 14.59 16.14
C TRP A 6 1.71 15.33 17.40
N SER A 7 0.91 16.36 17.21
CA SER A 7 0.22 17.00 18.32
C SER A 7 -0.84 16.05 18.86
N THR A 8 -0.82 15.82 20.15
CA THR A 8 -1.70 14.87 20.88
C THR A 8 -3.12 15.38 21.12
N HIS A 9 -3.49 16.55 20.60
CA HIS A 9 -4.80 17.16 20.87
C HIS A 9 -5.35 17.82 19.61
N GLY A 10 -6.38 17.20 19.00
CA GLY A 10 -7.18 17.76 17.93
C GLY A 10 -8.01 16.70 17.21
N PRO A 11 -9.20 17.04 16.71
CA PRO A 11 -10.09 16.10 16.05
C PRO A 11 -9.50 15.59 14.72
N PHE A 12 -9.72 14.34 14.40
CA PHE A 12 -9.34 13.67 13.15
C PHE A 12 -10.57 13.54 12.26
N LEU A 13 -10.35 13.73 10.97
CA LEU A 13 -11.40 13.90 9.97
C LEU A 13 -11.43 12.72 9.00
N ILE A 14 -12.62 12.30 8.52
CA ILE A 14 -12.77 11.38 7.41
C ILE A 14 -12.92 12.18 6.12
N ALA A 15 -12.00 12.07 5.18
CA ALA A 15 -12.07 12.68 3.86
C ALA A 15 -11.42 11.82 2.77
N PHE A 16 -11.90 11.93 1.55
CA PHE A 16 -11.67 11.00 0.44
C PHE A 16 -10.49 11.32 -0.47
N ILE A 17 -9.93 10.30 -1.07
CA ILE A 17 -8.68 10.29 -1.82
C ILE A 17 -8.91 10.35 -3.33
N ILE A 18 -8.02 11.04 -4.02
CA ILE A 18 -8.00 11.33 -5.45
C ILE A 18 -7.80 10.06 -6.31
N LYS A 19 -8.56 9.97 -7.40
CA LYS A 19 -8.60 8.86 -8.36
C LYS A 19 -7.48 8.98 -9.41
N PHE A 20 -6.65 7.92 -9.56
CA PHE A 20 -6.03 7.63 -10.86
C PHE A 20 -6.89 6.61 -11.60
N PRO A 21 -7.17 6.79 -12.90
CA PRO A 21 -7.99 5.84 -13.64
C PRO A 21 -7.22 4.52 -13.81
N ALA A 22 -7.79 3.46 -13.23
CA ALA A 22 -7.23 2.11 -13.29
C ALA A 22 -7.14 1.53 -14.73
N LYS A 23 -7.69 2.22 -15.73
CA LYS A 23 -7.74 1.75 -17.12
C LYS A 23 -6.47 2.04 -17.93
N GLU A 24 -5.69 3.04 -17.59
CA GLU A 24 -4.49 3.37 -18.38
C GLU A 24 -3.25 2.57 -17.95
N CYS A 25 -3.19 2.12 -16.71
CA CYS A 25 -2.10 1.25 -16.26
C CYS A 25 -2.20 -0.17 -16.85
N VAL A 26 -3.41 -0.61 -17.25
CA VAL A 26 -3.65 -1.96 -17.78
C VAL A 26 -3.21 -2.09 -19.24
N LYS A 27 -3.21 -1.02 -20.04
CA LYS A 27 -2.82 -1.08 -21.47
C LYS A 27 -1.32 -1.19 -21.70
N ALA A 28 -0.49 -0.68 -20.81
CA ALA A 28 0.97 -0.76 -20.96
C ALA A 28 1.55 -2.15 -20.63
N TYR A 29 0.81 -3.01 -19.94
CA TYR A 29 1.29 -4.30 -19.44
C TYR A 29 0.68 -5.54 -20.11
N SER A 30 -0.16 -5.37 -21.12
CA SER A 30 -0.77 -6.50 -21.84
C SER A 30 0.23 -7.30 -22.70
N PHE A 31 1.43 -6.78 -22.93
CA PHE A 31 2.47 -7.47 -23.73
C PHE A 31 3.24 -8.53 -22.93
N ALA A 32 3.12 -8.60 -21.62
CA ALA A 32 3.89 -9.52 -20.78
C ALA A 32 3.20 -10.88 -20.52
N ARG A 33 2.10 -11.20 -21.19
CA ARG A 33 1.39 -12.49 -21.01
C ARG A 33 2.04 -13.68 -21.73
N PHE A 34 3.13 -13.47 -22.46
CA PHE A 34 3.69 -14.51 -23.35
C PHE A 34 4.85 -15.35 -22.78
N MET A 35 5.34 -15.05 -21.57
CA MET A 35 6.42 -15.84 -20.95
C MET A 35 5.97 -16.45 -19.61
N ARG A 36 5.01 -17.39 -19.63
CA ARG A 36 4.79 -18.29 -18.50
C ARG A 36 5.68 -19.51 -18.65
N GLY A 37 6.86 -19.44 -18.02
CA GLY A 37 7.57 -20.63 -17.60
C GLY A 37 6.90 -21.11 -16.30
N SER A 38 6.36 -22.29 -16.33
CA SER A 38 5.71 -22.95 -15.20
C SER A 38 6.74 -23.51 -14.23
N ASP A 39 7.23 -22.67 -13.31
CA ASP A 39 7.95 -23.14 -12.13
C ASP A 39 7.13 -22.77 -10.88
N PRO A 40 6.60 -23.75 -10.11
CA PRO A 40 5.73 -23.49 -8.97
C PRO A 40 6.43 -22.74 -7.81
N MET A 41 7.72 -22.47 -7.92
CA MET A 41 8.50 -21.78 -6.89
C MET A 41 8.75 -20.30 -7.15
N GLU A 42 8.42 -19.76 -8.35
CA GLU A 42 8.52 -18.33 -8.63
C GLU A 42 7.14 -17.64 -8.43
N ALA A 43 6.78 -17.40 -7.19
CA ALA A 43 5.54 -16.73 -6.83
C ALA A 43 5.55 -15.22 -7.12
N PHE A 44 6.48 -14.71 -7.92
CA PHE A 44 6.52 -13.31 -8.33
C PHE A 44 7.36 -13.11 -9.59
N ARG A 45 7.08 -12.04 -10.31
CA ARG A 45 7.78 -11.67 -11.55
C ARG A 45 8.82 -10.60 -11.28
N ILE A 46 10.03 -10.72 -11.84
CA ILE A 46 11.08 -9.71 -11.78
C ILE A 46 11.22 -9.09 -13.17
N CYS A 47 11.00 -7.78 -13.28
CA CYS A 47 11.05 -7.04 -14.54
C CYS A 47 11.95 -5.80 -14.42
N PRO A 48 12.71 -5.43 -15.46
CA PRO A 48 13.33 -4.13 -15.51
C PRO A 48 12.28 -3.04 -15.71
N VAL A 49 12.48 -1.90 -15.07
CA VAL A 49 11.65 -0.69 -15.24
C VAL A 49 12.58 0.45 -15.66
N GLY A 50 12.55 0.78 -16.93
CA GLY A 50 13.57 1.65 -17.52
C GLY A 50 14.96 1.05 -17.37
N ASP A 51 15.94 1.89 -17.14
CA ASP A 51 17.36 1.54 -17.03
C ASP A 51 17.92 1.59 -15.60
N GLN A 52 17.13 2.09 -14.65
CA GLN A 52 17.56 2.38 -13.27
C GLN A 52 16.67 1.73 -12.19
N ALA A 53 15.74 0.86 -12.56
CA ALA A 53 14.90 0.19 -11.59
C ALA A 53 14.56 -1.25 -11.94
N VAL A 54 14.26 -2.03 -10.89
CA VAL A 54 13.74 -3.40 -10.96
C VAL A 54 12.42 -3.46 -10.22
N LEU A 55 11.40 -4.00 -10.88
CA LEU A 55 10.11 -4.28 -10.27
C LEU A 55 10.03 -5.78 -9.94
N CYS A 56 9.75 -6.09 -8.69
CA CYS A 56 9.32 -7.42 -8.24
C CYS A 56 7.81 -7.38 -8.03
N GLU A 57 7.04 -8.08 -8.85
CA GLU A 57 5.58 -8.05 -8.85
C GLU A 57 5.03 -9.40 -8.44
N PHE A 58 4.28 -9.42 -7.35
CA PHE A 58 3.58 -10.57 -6.82
C PHE A 58 2.17 -10.69 -7.44
N ASP A 59 1.39 -11.69 -7.02
CA ASP A 59 0.05 -11.92 -7.55
C ASP A 59 -0.86 -10.69 -7.41
N ASN A 60 -1.83 -10.56 -8.32
CA ASN A 60 -2.68 -9.37 -8.43
C ASN A 60 -3.80 -9.34 -7.36
N GLU A 61 -3.43 -9.59 -6.11
CA GLU A 61 -4.33 -9.58 -4.98
C GLU A 61 -3.75 -8.72 -3.85
N ILE A 62 -4.62 -7.95 -3.19
CA ILE A 62 -4.24 -7.22 -1.97
C ILE A 62 -4.47 -8.15 -0.80
N ASP A 63 -3.44 -8.89 -0.45
CA ASP A 63 -3.45 -9.90 0.58
C ASP A 63 -2.37 -9.65 1.63
N VAL A 64 -2.68 -10.02 2.88
CA VAL A 64 -1.77 -9.83 4.01
C VAL A 64 -0.47 -10.62 3.83
N GLN A 65 -0.56 -11.88 3.38
CA GLN A 65 0.61 -12.75 3.22
C GLN A 65 1.50 -12.26 2.09
N THR A 66 0.91 -11.84 0.97
CA THR A 66 1.62 -11.25 -0.15
C THR A 66 2.37 -9.99 0.28
N ASN A 67 1.71 -9.11 1.04
CA ASN A 67 2.37 -7.91 1.54
C ASN A 67 3.48 -8.23 2.56
N ASP A 68 3.29 -9.23 3.44
CA ASP A 68 4.34 -9.67 4.37
C ASP A 68 5.58 -10.16 3.61
N ARG A 69 5.40 -10.86 2.49
CA ARG A 69 6.51 -11.27 1.60
C ARG A 69 7.20 -10.08 0.95
N VAL A 70 6.44 -9.09 0.48
CA VAL A 70 7.00 -7.83 -0.07
C VAL A 70 7.83 -7.10 0.98
N GLN A 71 7.28 -6.92 2.19
CA GLN A 71 7.98 -6.24 3.29
C GLN A 71 9.24 -7.02 3.72
N TYR A 72 9.14 -8.34 3.81
CA TYR A 72 10.29 -9.19 4.12
C TYR A 72 11.41 -9.02 3.08
N LEU A 73 11.08 -9.14 1.79
CA LEU A 73 12.06 -8.96 0.72
C LEU A 73 12.69 -7.57 0.74
N ALA A 74 11.88 -6.53 0.96
CA ALA A 74 12.36 -5.16 1.12
C ALA A 74 13.35 -5.02 2.28
N ALA A 75 13.03 -5.62 3.44
CA ALA A 75 13.89 -5.61 4.61
C ALA A 75 15.23 -6.32 4.35
N GLN A 76 15.20 -7.51 3.70
CA GLN A 76 16.42 -8.25 3.37
C GLN A 76 17.33 -7.46 2.40
N ILE A 77 16.76 -6.83 1.37
CA ILE A 77 17.54 -6.03 0.42
C ILE A 77 18.11 -4.78 1.10
N LYS A 78 17.32 -4.10 1.93
CA LYS A 78 17.80 -2.96 2.72
C LYS A 78 18.93 -3.35 3.67
N ALA A 79 18.80 -4.46 4.38
CA ALA A 79 19.83 -4.96 5.31
C ALA A 79 21.12 -5.38 4.59
N ALA A 80 21.00 -6.00 3.41
CA ALA A 80 22.14 -6.47 2.63
C ALA A 80 22.90 -5.34 1.93
N HIS A 81 22.29 -4.17 1.76
CA HIS A 81 22.86 -3.02 1.06
C HIS A 81 23.61 -3.38 -0.24
N PRO A 82 22.97 -4.03 -1.24
CA PRO A 82 23.67 -4.41 -2.45
C PRO A 82 24.27 -3.18 -3.11
N LYS A 83 25.53 -3.29 -3.54
CA LYS A 83 26.27 -2.17 -4.14
C LYS A 83 25.51 -1.59 -5.31
N GLY A 84 25.26 -0.29 -5.30
CA GLY A 84 24.55 0.44 -6.35
C GLY A 84 23.03 0.50 -6.15
N VAL A 85 22.42 -0.20 -5.20
CA VAL A 85 21.02 0.02 -4.86
C VAL A 85 20.89 1.34 -4.12
N THR A 86 20.01 2.22 -4.60
CA THR A 86 19.80 3.57 -4.07
C THR A 86 18.52 3.68 -3.24
N GLU A 87 17.46 2.98 -3.64
CA GLU A 87 16.18 3.03 -2.94
C GLU A 87 15.42 1.71 -3.09
N VAL A 88 14.59 1.38 -2.10
CA VAL A 88 13.75 0.18 -2.05
C VAL A 88 12.37 0.57 -1.54
N LEU A 89 11.38 0.52 -2.44
CA LEU A 89 10.01 0.98 -2.22
C LEU A 89 9.03 -0.21 -2.25
N PRO A 90 8.58 -0.69 -1.10
CA PRO A 90 7.52 -1.69 -1.02
C PRO A 90 6.16 -1.05 -1.25
N THR A 91 5.28 -1.78 -1.94
CA THR A 91 3.87 -1.44 -2.15
C THR A 91 2.96 -2.56 -1.60
N TYR A 92 1.68 -2.56 -1.95
CA TYR A 92 0.74 -3.61 -1.56
C TYR A 92 1.22 -5.02 -1.95
N ARG A 93 1.65 -5.18 -3.20
CA ARG A 93 1.98 -6.48 -3.83
C ARG A 93 3.21 -6.41 -4.73
N SER A 94 3.97 -5.35 -4.66
CA SER A 94 5.19 -5.21 -5.45
C SER A 94 6.29 -4.50 -4.68
N LEU A 95 7.52 -4.69 -5.15
CA LEU A 95 8.71 -4.04 -4.63
C LEU A 95 9.44 -3.38 -5.79
N LEU A 96 9.63 -2.07 -5.73
CA LEU A 96 10.43 -1.34 -6.68
C LEU A 96 11.81 -1.05 -6.07
N ILE A 97 12.87 -1.40 -6.79
CA ILE A 97 14.25 -1.27 -6.36
C ILE A 97 14.96 -0.38 -7.36
N PHE A 98 15.36 0.80 -6.93
CA PHE A 98 16.18 1.71 -7.73
C PHE A 98 17.66 1.41 -7.57
N TYR A 99 18.42 1.61 -8.64
CA TYR A 99 19.86 1.40 -8.65
C TYR A 99 20.58 2.39 -9.57
N ASP A 100 21.84 2.67 -9.23
CA ASP A 100 22.76 3.43 -10.07
C ASP A 100 23.37 2.49 -11.14
N GLN A 101 23.03 2.74 -12.38
CA GLN A 101 23.51 1.93 -13.53
C GLN A 101 25.03 2.04 -13.77
N ALA A 102 25.69 3.08 -13.26
CA ALA A 102 27.15 3.19 -13.31
C ALA A 102 27.84 2.19 -12.38
N ILE A 103 27.12 1.73 -11.33
CA ILE A 103 27.66 0.83 -10.29
C ILE A 103 27.19 -0.61 -10.48
N THR A 104 25.89 -0.81 -10.79
CA THR A 104 25.29 -2.14 -10.94
C THR A 104 24.35 -2.20 -12.13
N THR A 105 23.78 -3.37 -12.40
CA THR A 105 22.84 -3.59 -13.49
C THR A 105 21.73 -4.52 -13.05
N TYR A 106 20.60 -4.49 -13.76
CA TYR A 106 19.52 -5.45 -13.59
C TYR A 106 20.02 -6.90 -13.51
N ARG A 107 20.91 -7.31 -14.45
CA ARG A 107 21.43 -8.68 -14.50
C ARG A 107 22.22 -9.07 -13.24
N LYS A 108 22.93 -8.13 -12.62
CA LYS A 108 23.67 -8.38 -11.37
C LYS A 108 22.76 -8.40 -10.16
N LEU A 109 21.69 -7.63 -10.15
CA LEU A 109 20.72 -7.57 -9.04
C LEU A 109 19.76 -8.77 -9.02
N MET A 110 19.39 -9.30 -10.18
CA MET A 110 18.42 -10.39 -10.28
C MET A 110 18.79 -11.64 -9.44
N PRO A 111 20.03 -12.16 -9.46
CA PRO A 111 20.40 -13.29 -8.58
C PRO A 111 20.30 -12.97 -7.09
N VAL A 112 20.61 -11.73 -6.69
CA VAL A 112 20.52 -11.28 -5.30
C VAL A 112 19.06 -11.26 -4.85
N ILE A 113 18.18 -10.71 -5.68
CA ILE A 113 16.73 -10.65 -5.41
C ILE A 113 16.17 -12.06 -5.31
N LYS A 114 16.49 -12.96 -6.26
CA LYS A 114 16.06 -14.35 -6.23
C LYS A 114 16.54 -15.10 -4.99
N LYS A 115 17.78 -14.89 -4.57
CA LYS A 115 18.32 -15.48 -3.34
C LYS A 115 17.46 -15.09 -2.11
N PHE A 116 17.16 -13.81 -1.96
CA PHE A 116 16.36 -13.35 -0.80
C PHE A 116 14.90 -13.77 -0.88
N SER A 117 14.32 -13.85 -2.07
CA SER A 117 12.94 -14.30 -2.24
C SER A 117 12.74 -15.79 -1.94
N ALA A 118 13.77 -16.61 -2.17
CA ALA A 118 13.74 -18.03 -1.86
C ALA A 118 13.91 -18.32 -0.35
N MET A 119 14.40 -17.37 0.42
CA MET A 119 14.49 -17.49 1.87
C MET A 119 13.07 -17.43 2.43
N LYS A 120 12.66 -18.50 3.14
CA LYS A 120 11.40 -18.47 3.89
C LYS A 120 11.47 -17.28 4.85
N ALA A 121 10.43 -16.43 4.81
CA ALA A 121 10.22 -15.47 5.87
C ALA A 121 10.23 -16.30 7.19
N SER A 122 11.35 -16.28 7.89
CA SER A 122 11.33 -16.80 9.23
C SER A 122 10.27 -15.99 9.94
N GLU A 123 9.46 -16.63 10.77
CA GLU A 123 8.51 -15.98 11.65
C GLU A 123 9.25 -15.13 12.72
N THR A 124 10.10 -14.24 12.25
CA THR A 124 10.58 -13.15 13.08
C THR A 124 9.36 -12.26 13.23
N GLN A 125 8.57 -12.61 14.22
CA GLN A 125 7.50 -11.76 14.74
C GLN A 125 8.16 -10.47 15.20
N GLU A 126 8.38 -9.55 14.26
CA GLU A 126 8.49 -8.15 14.67
C GLU A 126 7.19 -7.89 15.44
N LYS A 127 7.34 -7.59 16.73
CA LYS A 127 6.20 -7.28 17.60
C LYS A 127 5.33 -6.29 16.88
N LYS A 128 4.16 -6.73 16.41
CA LYS A 128 3.19 -5.87 15.73
C LYS A 128 2.92 -4.68 16.63
N ARG A 129 3.31 -3.48 16.18
CA ARG A 129 3.07 -2.25 16.93
C ARG A 129 1.70 -1.72 16.53
N ILE A 130 0.73 -1.86 17.42
CA ILE A 130 -0.60 -1.26 17.24
C ILE A 130 -0.52 0.22 17.63
N ARG A 131 -1.06 1.08 16.77
CA ARG A 131 -1.21 2.52 17.01
C ARG A 131 -2.69 2.84 17.08
N ILE A 132 -3.14 3.37 18.22
CA ILE A 132 -4.51 3.84 18.36
C ILE A 132 -4.56 5.27 17.82
N VAL A 133 -5.44 5.49 16.85
CA VAL A 133 -5.68 6.80 16.23
C VAL A 133 -7.10 7.25 16.58
N PRO A 134 -7.25 8.31 17.40
CA PRO A 134 -8.58 8.88 17.66
C PRO A 134 -9.18 9.45 16.39
N CYS A 135 -10.45 9.14 16.12
CA CYS A 135 -11.15 9.56 14.92
C CYS A 135 -12.47 10.27 15.30
N CYS A 136 -12.72 11.45 14.73
CA CYS A 136 -14.00 12.13 14.81
C CYS A 136 -14.85 11.76 13.60
N TYR A 137 -16.13 11.49 13.85
CA TYR A 137 -17.08 11.05 12.83
C TYR A 137 -18.27 11.99 12.75
N GLY A 138 -18.75 12.22 11.52
CA GLY A 138 -19.98 12.99 11.26
C GLY A 138 -19.85 14.50 11.43
N GLY A 139 -20.93 15.22 11.21
CA GLY A 139 -20.97 16.66 11.25
C GLY A 139 -20.00 17.31 10.24
N GLU A 140 -19.39 18.41 10.64
CA GLU A 140 -18.38 19.10 9.83
C GLU A 140 -17.12 18.29 9.65
N GLU A 141 -16.79 17.41 10.62
CA GLU A 141 -15.59 16.59 10.64
C GLU A 141 -15.70 15.32 9.76
N GLY A 142 -16.92 14.86 9.48
CA GLY A 142 -17.19 13.68 8.66
C GLY A 142 -18.36 13.90 7.70
N PRO A 143 -18.27 14.85 6.75
CA PRO A 143 -19.41 15.27 5.90
C PRO A 143 -19.96 14.16 5.00
N ASP A 144 -19.20 13.08 4.78
CA ASP A 144 -19.62 11.98 3.91
C ASP A 144 -20.42 10.89 4.64
N LEU A 145 -20.39 10.87 5.97
CA LEU A 145 -20.97 9.78 6.76
C LEU A 145 -22.48 9.62 6.50
N THR A 146 -23.21 10.73 6.42
CA THR A 146 -24.65 10.71 6.12
C THR A 146 -24.94 10.19 4.71
N GLY A 147 -24.10 10.55 3.72
CA GLY A 147 -24.19 10.02 2.36
C GLY A 147 -23.93 8.51 2.34
N MET A 148 -22.89 8.07 3.01
CA MET A 148 -22.51 6.68 3.16
C MET A 148 -23.62 5.86 3.85
N SER A 149 -24.23 6.40 4.90
CA SER A 149 -25.36 5.80 5.60
C SER A 149 -26.54 5.51 4.66
N LYS A 150 -26.90 6.46 3.81
CA LYS A 150 -27.97 6.31 2.82
C LYS A 150 -27.64 5.26 1.76
N GLU A 151 -26.42 5.28 1.24
CA GLU A 151 -26.01 4.38 0.15
C GLU A 151 -25.89 2.93 0.64
N LEU A 152 -25.40 2.72 1.85
CA LEU A 152 -25.24 1.39 2.44
C LEU A 152 -26.51 0.87 3.13
N GLY A 153 -27.53 1.72 3.33
CA GLY A 153 -28.73 1.37 4.08
C GLY A 153 -28.47 1.01 5.55
N ARG A 154 -27.44 1.63 6.16
CA ARG A 154 -27.00 1.43 7.55
C ARG A 154 -27.03 2.74 8.32
N SER A 155 -27.25 2.67 9.63
CA SER A 155 -27.14 3.85 10.46
C SER A 155 -25.68 4.34 10.55
N GLU A 156 -25.48 5.63 10.75
CA GLU A 156 -24.15 6.22 10.96
C GLU A 156 -23.43 5.56 12.15
N THR A 157 -24.15 5.28 13.23
CA THR A 157 -23.61 4.60 14.41
C THR A 157 -23.11 3.19 14.07
N GLU A 158 -23.86 2.44 13.25
CA GLU A 158 -23.45 1.10 12.81
C GLU A 158 -22.18 1.16 11.95
N ILE A 159 -22.10 2.10 11.02
CA ILE A 159 -20.92 2.31 10.18
C ILE A 159 -19.69 2.62 11.04
N ILE A 160 -19.82 3.51 12.02
CA ILE A 160 -18.75 3.87 12.95
C ILE A 160 -18.29 2.63 13.74
N GLN A 161 -19.24 1.86 14.28
CA GLN A 161 -18.92 0.63 15.02
C GLN A 161 -18.16 -0.38 14.16
N ILE A 162 -18.61 -0.60 12.93
CA ILE A 162 -17.93 -1.50 11.99
C ILE A 162 -16.52 -0.98 11.70
N HIS A 163 -16.37 0.31 11.40
CA HIS A 163 -15.06 0.91 11.10
C HIS A 163 -14.08 0.79 12.28
N GLN A 164 -14.55 0.86 13.50
CA GLN A 164 -13.72 0.78 14.70
C GLN A 164 -13.46 -0.67 15.17
N SER A 165 -14.19 -1.65 14.65
CA SER A 165 -14.15 -3.03 15.15
C SER A 165 -12.94 -3.83 14.70
N VAL A 166 -12.15 -3.33 13.76
CA VAL A 166 -11.02 -4.04 13.14
C VAL A 166 -9.70 -3.29 13.30
N ASP A 167 -8.61 -4.06 13.33
CA ASP A 167 -7.26 -3.53 13.25
C ASP A 167 -6.84 -3.40 11.79
N TYR A 168 -6.47 -2.20 11.38
CA TYR A 168 -6.02 -1.91 10.02
C TYR A 168 -4.52 -2.16 9.87
N LYS A 169 -4.15 -2.97 8.88
CA LYS A 169 -2.74 -3.16 8.53
C LYS A 169 -2.25 -2.02 7.65
N ILE A 170 -1.09 -1.45 8.00
CA ILE A 170 -0.36 -0.55 7.10
C ILE A 170 0.35 -1.40 6.05
N TYR A 171 -0.08 -1.30 4.79
CA TYR A 171 0.51 -2.01 3.67
C TYR A 171 1.70 -1.26 3.08
N MET A 172 1.59 0.05 2.94
CA MET A 172 2.64 0.88 2.37
C MET A 172 2.50 2.34 2.80
N LEU A 173 3.57 3.08 2.63
CA LEU A 173 3.61 4.54 2.67
C LEU A 173 3.76 5.06 1.25
N GLY A 174 3.09 6.17 0.90
CA GLY A 174 3.23 6.73 -0.43
C GLY A 174 2.34 7.95 -0.65
N PHE A 175 2.22 8.41 -1.89
CA PHE A 175 1.48 9.58 -2.31
C PHE A 175 2.01 10.90 -1.72
N LEU A 176 2.03 11.06 -0.41
CA LEU A 176 2.60 12.19 0.33
C LEU A 176 3.44 11.66 1.50
N PRO A 177 4.41 12.44 2.00
CA PRO A 177 5.16 12.07 3.20
C PRO A 177 4.24 11.81 4.39
N GLY A 178 4.32 10.60 4.96
CA GLY A 178 3.48 10.18 6.09
C GLY A 178 2.09 9.69 5.73
N PHE A 179 1.71 9.65 4.44
CA PHE A 179 0.45 9.07 4.01
C PHE A 179 0.53 7.55 4.07
N VAL A 180 -0.40 6.92 4.79
CA VAL A 180 -0.47 5.47 4.98
C VAL A 180 -1.61 4.87 4.16
N TYR A 181 -1.32 3.77 3.48
CA TYR A 181 -2.32 2.93 2.86
C TYR A 181 -2.66 1.78 3.79
N LEU A 182 -3.94 1.69 4.15
CA LEU A 182 -4.46 0.73 5.11
C LEU A 182 -5.26 -0.37 4.40
N GLY A 183 -5.26 -1.56 4.95
CA GLY A 183 -6.11 -2.67 4.51
C GLY A 183 -6.76 -3.36 5.69
N GLY A 184 -7.77 -4.18 5.39
CA GLY A 184 -8.59 -4.84 6.40
C GLY A 184 -9.92 -4.13 6.65
N LEU A 185 -10.34 -3.23 5.73
CA LEU A 185 -11.67 -2.62 5.81
C LEU A 185 -12.74 -3.71 5.68
N ASP A 186 -13.74 -3.67 6.55
CA ASP A 186 -14.87 -4.59 6.53
C ASP A 186 -15.71 -4.38 5.25
N GLU A 187 -16.06 -5.47 4.56
CA GLU A 187 -16.80 -5.43 3.30
C GLU A 187 -18.15 -4.72 3.41
N ARG A 188 -18.76 -4.72 4.59
CA ARG A 188 -20.05 -4.07 4.85
C ARG A 188 -20.02 -2.56 4.73
N ILE A 189 -18.83 -1.96 4.74
CA ILE A 189 -18.61 -0.52 4.63
C ILE A 189 -17.69 -0.14 3.47
N HIS A 190 -17.50 -1.03 2.50
CA HIS A 190 -16.84 -0.69 1.25
C HIS A 190 -17.62 0.38 0.50
N MET A 191 -16.94 1.43 0.06
CA MET A 191 -17.55 2.53 -0.68
C MET A 191 -16.72 2.89 -1.90
N PRO A 192 -17.35 3.12 -3.07
CA PRO A 192 -16.63 3.64 -4.22
C PRO A 192 -16.06 5.02 -3.90
N ARG A 193 -15.02 5.40 -4.62
CA ARG A 193 -14.51 6.76 -4.57
C ARG A 193 -15.55 7.75 -5.10
N LEU A 194 -15.56 8.96 -4.57
CA LEU A 194 -16.42 10.03 -5.09
C LEU A 194 -16.24 10.20 -6.60
N SER A 195 -17.34 10.38 -7.32
CA SER A 195 -17.35 10.62 -8.77
C SER A 195 -16.60 11.91 -9.14
N VAL A 196 -16.70 12.93 -8.28
CA VAL A 196 -15.96 14.19 -8.39
C VAL A 196 -14.96 14.26 -7.24
N PRO A 197 -13.66 14.27 -7.54
CA PRO A 197 -12.63 14.39 -6.50
C PRO A 197 -12.71 15.74 -5.79
N ARG A 198 -12.50 15.77 -4.48
CA ARG A 198 -12.33 17.01 -3.74
C ARG A 198 -11.00 17.67 -4.05
N THR A 199 -11.03 18.96 -4.33
CA THR A 199 -9.83 19.76 -4.57
C THR A 199 -9.07 20.10 -3.28
N LYS A 200 -9.76 20.05 -2.13
CA LYS A 200 -9.20 20.35 -0.82
C LYS A 200 -9.63 19.26 0.17
N ILE A 201 -8.66 18.60 0.75
CA ILE A 201 -8.85 17.60 1.80
C ILE A 201 -8.16 18.12 3.06
N PRO A 202 -8.86 18.24 4.19
CA PRO A 202 -8.26 18.67 5.44
C PRO A 202 -7.10 17.74 5.86
N ALA A 203 -6.11 18.31 6.52
CA ALA A 203 -5.02 17.52 7.08
C ALA A 203 -5.54 16.51 8.11
N ARG A 204 -4.93 15.34 8.17
CA ARG A 204 -5.29 14.23 9.09
C ARG A 204 -6.63 13.54 8.75
N SER A 205 -7.10 13.67 7.54
CA SER A 205 -8.29 12.95 7.09
C SER A 205 -8.01 11.46 6.92
N VAL A 206 -9.01 10.64 7.27
CA VAL A 206 -9.08 9.20 6.93
C VAL A 206 -10.15 9.04 5.86
N GLY A 207 -9.90 8.23 4.84
CA GLY A 207 -10.83 8.05 3.74
C GLY A 207 -10.99 6.59 3.35
N ILE A 208 -12.17 6.24 2.86
CA ILE A 208 -12.47 4.95 2.25
C ILE A 208 -12.46 5.11 0.74
N GLY A 209 -11.79 4.20 0.03
CA GLY A 209 -11.70 4.22 -1.42
C GLY A 209 -11.76 2.82 -2.02
N GLY A 210 -12.94 2.27 -2.21
CA GLY A 210 -13.17 0.88 -2.58
C GLY A 210 -13.13 -0.01 -1.36
N SER A 211 -12.22 -0.97 -1.35
CA SER A 211 -12.01 -1.94 -0.26
C SER A 211 -10.91 -1.52 0.72
N GLN A 212 -10.47 -0.28 0.68
CA GLN A 212 -9.36 0.25 1.48
C GLN A 212 -9.79 1.53 2.19
#